data_6730464bd54f68cb07752ccb4ec8188f
#
_entry.id   6730464bd54f68cb07752ccb4ec8188f
#
_cell.length_a   1.000
_cell.length_b   1.000
_cell.length_c   1.000
_cell.angle_alpha   90.00
_cell.angle_beta   90.00
_cell.angle_gamma   90.00
#
_symmetry.space_group_name_H-M   'P 1'
#
loop_
_entity.id
_entity.type
_entity.pdbx_description
1 polymer ?
#
loop_
_entity_poly.entity_id
_entity_poly.type
_entity_poly.pdbx_seq_one_letter_code
_entity_poly.pdbx_strand_id
1 'polypeptide(L)'
;MPYKEKACGFISGKSEIGGWEKSDLFQFYYDTQPIYGSIDYLLPLIDRADIKRAIKIGACNLYHVCCHNFIYENNPEILSALYKSTFYILQAKYFYETNKYISSKIDLAKLLNETDKEILDICMNRKKLIGIDEDDFPYILRSLLRGAVIFENLT
;
A
#
# COMPACT_ATOMS: atom_id res chain seq x y z
N MET A 1 -28.93 -0.63 15.97
CA MET A 1 -27.59 -0.06 16.21
C MET A 1 -27.56 1.31 15.53
N PRO A 2 -27.42 2.41 16.28
CA PRO A 2 -27.27 3.73 15.70
C PRO A 2 -25.98 3.80 14.88
N TYR A 3 -26.00 4.54 13.77
CA TYR A 3 -24.83 4.72 12.88
C TYR A 3 -24.30 3.44 12.21
N LYS A 4 -25.14 2.44 11.96
CA LYS A 4 -24.74 1.22 11.26
C LYS A 4 -24.13 1.48 9.88
N GLU A 5 -24.49 2.58 9.23
CA GLU A 5 -23.95 3.04 7.97
C GLU A 5 -22.48 3.49 8.06
N LYS A 6 -21.97 3.75 9.27
CA LYS A 6 -20.57 4.08 9.53
C LYS A 6 -19.74 2.86 9.96
N ALA A 7 -20.39 1.75 10.25
CA ALA A 7 -19.70 0.50 10.55
C ALA A 7 -19.24 -0.13 9.23
N CYS A 8 -17.97 0.05 8.90
CA CYS A 8 -17.31 -0.59 7.76
C CYS A 8 -16.37 -1.67 8.30
N GLY A 9 -16.54 -2.90 7.86
CA GLY A 9 -15.69 -3.98 8.32
C GLY A 9 -16.20 -5.34 7.89
N PHE A 10 -15.44 -6.35 8.24
CA PHE A 10 -15.82 -7.76 8.10
C PHE A 10 -15.86 -8.41 9.49
N ILE A 11 -16.60 -9.48 9.60
CA ILE A 11 -16.64 -10.34 10.78
C ILE A 11 -15.89 -11.62 10.45
N SER A 12 -14.87 -11.96 11.25
CA SER A 12 -14.07 -13.16 11.06
C SER A 12 -13.70 -13.79 12.39
N GLY A 13 -13.63 -15.11 12.42
CA GLY A 13 -13.14 -15.87 13.56
C GLY A 13 -11.62 -15.94 13.58
N LYS A 14 -11.06 -16.28 14.76
CA LYS A 14 -9.60 -16.41 14.96
C LYS A 14 -8.95 -17.39 13.98
N SER A 15 -9.57 -18.54 13.73
CA SER A 15 -9.07 -19.56 12.81
C SER A 15 -9.10 -19.08 11.35
N GLU A 16 -10.11 -18.34 10.98
CA GLU A 16 -10.28 -17.78 9.63
C GLU A 16 -9.19 -16.74 9.33
N ILE A 17 -8.97 -15.80 10.25
CA ILE A 17 -7.89 -14.79 10.13
C ILE A 17 -6.52 -15.49 10.04
N GLY A 18 -6.28 -16.51 10.87
CA GLY A 18 -5.04 -17.29 10.82
C GLY A 18 -4.80 -18.02 9.49
N GLY A 19 -5.87 -18.26 8.72
CA GLY A 19 -5.82 -18.85 7.37
C GLY A 19 -5.62 -17.87 6.23
N TRP A 20 -5.60 -16.57 6.49
CA TRP A 20 -5.38 -15.55 5.46
C TRP A 20 -4.02 -15.65 4.80
N GLU A 21 -3.90 -15.04 3.61
CA GLU A 21 -2.60 -14.85 2.96
C GLU A 21 -1.66 -14.09 3.89
N LYS A 22 -0.44 -14.61 4.09
CA LYS A 22 0.49 -14.08 5.11
C LYS A 22 0.97 -12.66 4.78
N SER A 23 1.04 -12.31 3.50
CA SER A 23 1.32 -10.94 3.05
C SER A 23 0.24 -9.94 3.51
N ASP A 24 -1.03 -10.36 3.55
CA ASP A 24 -2.13 -9.52 4.05
C ASP A 24 -2.15 -9.46 5.58
N LEU A 25 -1.79 -10.58 6.25
CA LEU A 25 -1.67 -10.63 7.70
C LEU A 25 -0.62 -9.67 8.23
N PHE A 26 0.50 -9.49 7.52
CA PHE A 26 1.53 -8.52 7.87
C PHE A 26 0.93 -7.10 8.04
N GLN A 27 0.24 -6.62 7.01
CA GLN A 27 -0.38 -5.30 7.04
C GLN A 27 -1.45 -5.21 8.12
N PHE A 28 -2.31 -6.23 8.20
CA PHE A 28 -3.38 -6.30 9.19
C PHE A 28 -2.84 -6.24 10.62
N TYR A 29 -1.79 -7.01 10.92
CA TYR A 29 -1.21 -7.06 12.27
C TYR A 29 -0.68 -5.69 12.71
N TYR A 30 0.11 -5.03 11.87
CA TYR A 30 0.77 -3.79 12.25
C TYR A 30 -0.14 -2.55 12.19
N ASP A 31 -1.17 -2.55 11.36
CA ASP A 31 -2.12 -1.41 11.25
C ASP A 31 -3.33 -1.56 12.18
N THR A 32 -3.50 -2.71 12.83
CA THR A 32 -4.64 -2.96 13.71
C THR A 32 -4.29 -2.66 15.17
N GLN A 33 -5.12 -1.87 15.82
CA GLN A 33 -5.08 -1.69 17.27
C GLN A 33 -6.24 -2.44 17.92
N PRO A 34 -5.99 -3.55 18.64
CA PRO A 34 -7.03 -4.28 19.33
C PRO A 34 -7.70 -3.42 20.40
N ILE A 35 -9.05 -3.37 20.41
CA ILE A 35 -9.83 -2.72 21.47
C ILE A 35 -10.01 -3.66 22.65
N TYR A 36 -10.08 -4.97 22.37
CA TYR A 36 -10.22 -6.03 23.37
C TYR A 36 -9.41 -7.26 22.95
N GLY A 37 -8.71 -7.86 23.91
CA GLY A 37 -7.87 -9.02 23.67
C GLY A 37 -6.56 -8.68 22.98
N SER A 38 -5.94 -9.68 22.29
CA SER A 38 -4.68 -9.53 21.55
C SER A 38 -4.76 -10.26 20.21
N ILE A 39 -4.04 -9.74 19.22
CA ILE A 39 -3.79 -10.36 17.91
C ILE A 39 -2.36 -10.89 17.78
N ASP A 40 -1.57 -10.90 18.87
CA ASP A 40 -0.13 -11.29 18.85
C ASP A 40 0.09 -12.73 18.39
N TYR A 41 -0.94 -13.57 18.45
CA TYR A 41 -0.89 -14.93 17.91
C TYR A 41 -0.70 -14.96 16.39
N LEU A 42 -0.88 -13.86 15.69
CA LEU A 42 -0.65 -13.72 14.25
C LEU A 42 0.84 -13.52 13.92
N LEU A 43 1.58 -12.87 14.82
CA LEU A 43 2.98 -12.51 14.56
C LEU A 43 3.87 -13.71 14.22
N PRO A 44 3.79 -14.86 14.92
CA PRO A 44 4.55 -16.05 14.57
C PRO A 44 4.21 -16.69 13.24
N LEU A 45 3.09 -16.27 12.62
CA LEU A 45 2.64 -16.78 11.32
C LEU A 45 3.23 -16.01 10.15
N ILE A 46 3.90 -14.89 10.41
CA ILE A 46 4.41 -13.95 9.40
C ILE A 46 5.94 -13.99 9.43
N ASP A 47 6.54 -14.27 8.30
CA ASP A 47 7.98 -14.26 8.16
C ASP A 47 8.47 -13.15 7.19
N ARG A 48 9.80 -13.06 7.04
CA ARG A 48 10.41 -12.06 6.17
C ARG A 48 10.08 -12.29 4.69
N ALA A 49 9.87 -13.52 4.28
CA ALA A 49 9.50 -13.86 2.91
C ALA A 49 8.08 -13.39 2.59
N ASP A 50 7.16 -13.43 3.56
CA ASP A 50 5.80 -12.91 3.42
C ASP A 50 5.80 -11.40 3.21
N ILE A 51 6.65 -10.66 3.92
CA ILE A 51 6.79 -9.21 3.75
C ILE A 51 7.33 -8.88 2.35
N LYS A 52 8.35 -9.59 1.90
CA LYS A 52 8.86 -9.47 0.53
C LYS A 52 7.78 -9.77 -0.51
N ARG A 53 6.96 -10.80 -0.24
CA ARG A 53 5.84 -11.17 -1.08
C ARG A 53 4.75 -10.08 -1.12
N ALA A 54 4.45 -9.43 0.01
CA ALA A 54 3.53 -8.30 0.08
C ALA A 54 3.99 -7.15 -0.85
N ILE A 55 5.28 -6.82 -0.82
CA ILE A 55 5.86 -5.79 -1.70
C ILE A 55 5.70 -6.19 -3.16
N LYS A 56 6.06 -7.43 -3.52
CA LYS A 56 5.98 -7.93 -4.91
C LYS A 56 4.54 -7.96 -5.43
N ILE A 57 3.60 -8.49 -4.67
CA ILE A 57 2.19 -8.54 -5.06
C ILE A 57 1.66 -7.11 -5.27
N GLY A 58 1.96 -6.20 -4.32
CA GLY A 58 1.58 -4.80 -4.44
C GLY A 58 2.15 -4.13 -5.68
N ALA A 59 3.44 -4.35 -5.97
CA ALA A 59 4.13 -3.80 -7.14
C ALA A 59 3.56 -4.34 -8.45
N CYS A 60 3.36 -5.66 -8.56
CA CYS A 60 2.77 -6.28 -9.75
C CYS A 60 1.36 -5.77 -10.04
N ASN A 61 0.51 -5.66 -9.00
CA ASN A 61 -0.83 -5.12 -9.14
C ASN A 61 -0.80 -3.65 -9.56
N LEU A 62 0.08 -2.85 -8.96
CA LEU A 62 0.27 -1.45 -9.30
C LEU A 62 0.68 -1.29 -10.77
N TYR A 63 1.69 -2.05 -11.20
CA TYR A 63 2.18 -2.05 -12.59
C TYR A 63 1.07 -2.42 -13.57
N HIS A 64 0.37 -3.53 -13.32
CA HIS A 64 -0.70 -4.01 -14.19
C HIS A 64 -1.81 -2.97 -14.37
N VAL A 65 -2.33 -2.41 -13.27
CA VAL A 65 -3.41 -1.43 -13.33
C VAL A 65 -2.94 -0.10 -13.93
N CYS A 66 -1.69 0.30 -13.70
CA CYS A 66 -1.10 1.47 -14.38
C CYS A 66 -1.08 1.29 -15.89
N CYS A 67 -0.58 0.15 -16.39
CA CYS A 67 -0.54 -0.14 -17.81
C CYS A 67 -1.95 -0.17 -18.41
N HIS A 68 -2.90 -0.81 -17.73
CA HIS A 68 -4.29 -0.85 -18.17
C HIS A 68 -4.93 0.54 -18.25
N ASN A 69 -4.73 1.33 -17.21
CA ASN A 69 -5.23 2.70 -17.17
C ASN A 69 -4.64 3.57 -18.29
N PHE A 70 -3.33 3.40 -18.56
CA PHE A 70 -2.66 4.15 -19.64
C PHE A 70 -3.18 3.79 -21.04
N ILE A 71 -3.46 2.51 -21.28
CA ILE A 71 -3.82 2.02 -22.62
C ILE A 71 -5.31 2.26 -22.91
N TYR A 72 -6.18 2.08 -21.91
CA TYR A 72 -7.61 1.95 -22.16
C TYR A 72 -8.45 3.05 -21.51
N GLU A 73 -8.08 3.50 -20.30
CA GLU A 73 -8.99 4.33 -19.49
C GLU A 73 -8.60 5.80 -19.47
N ASN A 74 -7.31 6.11 -19.38
CA ASN A 74 -6.75 7.47 -19.17
C ASN A 74 -7.48 8.22 -18.04
N ASN A 75 -7.81 7.51 -16.95
CA ASN A 75 -8.64 7.98 -15.87
C ASN A 75 -7.81 8.46 -14.67
N PRO A 76 -7.83 9.77 -14.31
CA PRO A 76 -7.10 10.31 -13.16
C PRO A 76 -7.58 9.76 -11.81
N GLU A 77 -8.86 9.35 -11.69
CA GLU A 77 -9.37 8.76 -10.45
C GLU A 77 -8.73 7.41 -10.16
N ILE A 78 -8.55 6.58 -11.21
CA ILE A 78 -7.82 5.31 -11.10
C ILE A 78 -6.37 5.60 -10.68
N LEU A 79 -5.71 6.58 -11.29
CA LEU A 79 -4.36 6.98 -10.93
C LEU A 79 -4.27 7.43 -9.47
N SER A 80 -5.22 8.24 -9.01
CA SER A 80 -5.32 8.67 -7.61
C SER A 80 -5.48 7.48 -6.64
N ALA A 81 -6.29 6.48 -7.01
CA ALA A 81 -6.47 5.25 -6.21
C ALA A 81 -5.19 4.43 -6.14
N LEU A 82 -4.45 4.30 -7.26
CA LEU A 82 -3.16 3.61 -7.31
C LEU A 82 -2.13 4.29 -6.40
N TYR A 83 -2.01 5.60 -6.44
CA TYR A 83 -1.13 6.31 -5.51
C TYR A 83 -1.52 6.11 -4.04
N LYS A 84 -2.79 5.91 -3.73
CA LYS A 84 -3.21 5.55 -2.36
C LYS A 84 -2.60 4.22 -1.92
N SER A 85 -2.55 3.23 -2.80
CA SER A 85 -2.02 1.90 -2.47
C SER A 85 -0.49 1.86 -2.34
N THR A 86 0.24 2.79 -2.99
CA THR A 86 1.71 2.85 -2.88
C THR A 86 2.22 3.06 -1.46
N PHE A 87 1.45 3.74 -0.62
CA PHE A 87 1.82 3.92 0.79
C PHE A 87 2.09 2.57 1.48
N TYR A 88 1.22 1.60 1.28
CA TYR A 88 1.36 0.28 1.90
C TYR A 88 2.57 -0.49 1.37
N ILE A 89 2.89 -0.33 0.09
CA ILE A 89 4.08 -0.94 -0.51
C ILE A 89 5.36 -0.31 0.07
N LEU A 90 5.42 1.02 0.16
CA LEU A 90 6.55 1.75 0.75
C LEU A 90 6.73 1.44 2.23
N GLN A 91 5.64 1.29 2.96
CA GLN A 91 5.63 0.91 4.37
C GLN A 91 6.21 -0.50 4.56
N ALA A 92 5.76 -1.46 3.75
CA ALA A 92 6.28 -2.82 3.76
C ALA A 92 7.77 -2.88 3.35
N LYS A 93 8.17 -2.10 2.33
CA LYS A 93 9.56 -1.97 1.89
C LYS A 93 10.44 -1.43 3.01
N TYR A 94 10.06 -0.32 3.63
CA TYR A 94 10.81 0.28 4.73
C TYR A 94 10.93 -0.69 5.91
N PHE A 95 9.85 -1.39 6.26
CA PHE A 95 9.90 -2.42 7.29
C PHE A 95 10.83 -3.59 6.91
N TYR A 96 10.78 -4.05 5.68
CA TYR A 96 11.66 -5.12 5.18
C TYR A 96 13.15 -4.75 5.30
N GLU A 97 13.50 -3.50 5.04
CA GLU A 97 14.87 -3.00 5.10
C GLU A 97 15.35 -2.71 6.53
N THR A 98 14.47 -2.22 7.40
CA THR A 98 14.85 -1.64 8.70
C THR A 98 14.29 -2.38 9.92
N ASN A 99 13.33 -3.28 9.74
CA ASN A 99 12.50 -3.91 10.79
C ASN A 99 11.71 -2.89 11.65
N LYS A 100 11.48 -1.67 11.14
CA LYS A 100 10.71 -0.63 11.83
C LYS A 100 9.42 -0.36 11.06
N TYR A 101 8.28 -0.59 11.73
CA TYR A 101 6.97 -0.26 11.15
C TYR A 101 6.60 1.19 11.41
N ILE A 102 6.27 1.93 10.36
CA ILE A 102 5.88 3.34 10.44
C ILE A 102 4.46 3.49 9.89
N SER A 103 3.49 3.70 10.76
CA SER A 103 2.08 3.83 10.37
C SER A 103 1.71 5.22 9.81
N SER A 104 2.49 6.25 10.17
CA SER A 104 2.25 7.63 9.72
C SER A 104 2.94 7.91 8.39
N LYS A 105 2.18 8.40 7.40
CA LYS A 105 2.73 8.84 6.10
C LYS A 105 3.74 9.96 6.25
N ILE A 106 3.47 10.92 7.15
CA ILE A 106 4.34 12.08 7.40
C ILE A 106 5.68 11.63 7.98
N ASP A 107 5.65 10.66 8.89
CA ASP A 107 6.88 10.19 9.51
C ASP A 107 7.65 9.26 8.56
N LEU A 108 6.96 8.44 7.79
CA LEU A 108 7.58 7.63 6.74
C LEU A 108 8.29 8.52 5.70
N ALA A 109 7.68 9.61 5.25
CA ALA A 109 8.26 10.54 4.28
C ALA A 109 9.60 11.16 4.73
N LYS A 110 9.84 11.29 6.04
CA LYS A 110 11.10 11.80 6.60
C LYS A 110 12.24 10.78 6.55
N LEU A 111 11.91 9.50 6.36
CA LEU A 111 12.84 8.37 6.49
C LEU A 111 13.16 7.71 5.15
N LEU A 112 12.36 7.98 4.12
CA LEU A 112 12.54 7.43 2.78
C LEU A 112 13.66 8.14 2.01
N ASN A 113 14.27 7.40 1.06
CA ASN A 113 15.14 8.00 0.04
C ASN A 113 14.35 8.95 -0.88
N GLU A 114 15.05 9.75 -1.69
CA GLU A 114 14.43 10.77 -2.55
C GLU A 114 13.37 10.20 -3.50
N THR A 115 13.65 9.08 -4.14
CA THR A 115 12.71 8.46 -5.11
C THR A 115 11.43 7.94 -4.45
N ASP A 116 11.57 7.20 -3.36
CA ASP A 116 10.42 6.68 -2.61
C ASP A 116 9.60 7.81 -1.97
N LYS A 117 10.29 8.87 -1.54
CA LYS A 117 9.67 10.05 -0.97
C LYS A 117 8.85 10.81 -2.02
N GLU A 118 9.35 10.99 -3.24
CA GLU A 118 8.60 11.61 -4.34
C GLU A 118 7.26 10.89 -4.58
N ILE A 119 7.28 9.56 -4.63
CA ILE A 119 6.07 8.74 -4.79
C ILE A 119 5.11 8.95 -3.62
N LEU A 120 5.62 8.98 -2.39
CA LEU A 120 4.81 9.20 -1.20
C LEU A 120 4.22 10.62 -1.14
N ASP A 121 4.96 11.63 -1.58
CA ASP A 121 4.49 13.01 -1.64
C ASP A 121 3.33 13.16 -2.64
N ILE A 122 3.40 12.49 -3.79
CA ILE A 122 2.27 12.42 -4.73
C ILE A 122 1.09 11.67 -4.09
N CYS A 123 1.34 10.56 -3.39
CA CYS A 123 0.30 9.84 -2.64
C CYS A 123 -0.42 10.74 -1.63
N MET A 124 0.29 11.56 -0.88
CA MET A 124 -0.29 12.49 0.10
C MET A 124 -1.14 13.58 -0.58
N ASN A 125 -0.75 14.01 -1.76
CA ASN A 125 -1.41 15.05 -2.53
C ASN A 125 -2.37 14.50 -3.62
N ARG A 126 -2.62 13.20 -3.66
CA ARG A 126 -3.32 12.49 -4.76
C ARG A 126 -4.69 13.06 -5.15
N LYS A 127 -5.38 13.77 -4.25
CA LYS A 127 -6.65 14.42 -4.59
C LYS A 127 -6.50 15.50 -5.67
N LYS A 128 -5.31 16.09 -5.81
CA LYS A 128 -5.01 17.06 -6.86
C LYS A 128 -4.90 16.38 -8.23
N LEU A 129 -4.70 15.05 -8.27
CA LEU A 129 -4.61 14.29 -9.52
C LEU A 129 -5.93 14.24 -10.30
N ILE A 130 -7.06 14.40 -9.60
CA ILE A 130 -8.40 14.35 -10.23
C ILE A 130 -8.64 15.52 -11.21
N GLY A 131 -7.87 16.59 -11.11
CA GLY A 131 -7.98 17.78 -11.99
C GLY A 131 -6.71 18.06 -12.78
N ILE A 132 -5.85 17.07 -13.00
CA ILE A 132 -4.64 17.25 -13.82
C ILE A 132 -4.97 17.34 -15.30
N ASP A 133 -4.18 18.12 -16.02
CA ASP A 133 -4.26 18.23 -17.46
C ASP A 133 -3.83 16.92 -18.15
N GLU A 134 -4.38 16.66 -19.34
CA GLU A 134 -4.05 15.47 -20.13
C GLU A 134 -2.55 15.37 -20.42
N ASP A 135 -1.85 16.48 -20.53
CA ASP A 135 -0.41 16.55 -20.78
C ASP A 135 0.43 16.07 -19.57
N ASP A 136 -0.04 16.31 -18.36
CA ASP A 136 0.66 15.91 -17.12
C ASP A 136 0.39 14.44 -16.72
N PHE A 137 -0.72 13.87 -17.18
CA PHE A 137 -1.11 12.49 -16.84
C PHE A 137 -0.02 11.45 -17.16
N PRO A 138 0.58 11.45 -18.39
CA PRO A 138 1.63 10.48 -18.72
C PRO A 138 2.88 10.61 -17.84
N TYR A 139 3.24 11.81 -17.41
CA TYR A 139 4.40 12.06 -16.57
C TYR A 139 4.20 11.46 -15.17
N ILE A 140 3.06 11.75 -14.56
CA ILE A 140 2.72 11.26 -13.22
C ILE A 140 2.58 9.73 -13.23
N LEU A 141 1.96 9.17 -14.26
CA LEU A 141 1.84 7.73 -14.41
C LEU A 141 3.20 7.04 -14.58
N ARG A 142 4.13 7.65 -15.33
CA ARG A 142 5.50 7.12 -15.47
C ARG A 142 6.28 7.12 -14.14
N SER A 143 6.09 8.12 -13.29
CA SER A 143 6.68 8.14 -11.95
C SER A 143 6.23 6.92 -11.14
N LEU A 144 4.93 6.60 -11.20
CA LEU A 144 4.37 5.44 -10.51
C LEU A 144 4.88 4.11 -11.08
N LEU A 145 4.99 4.00 -12.41
CA LEU A 145 5.54 2.80 -13.07
C LEU A 145 7.00 2.55 -12.70
N ARG A 146 7.82 3.61 -12.63
CA ARG A 146 9.22 3.49 -12.18
C ARG A 146 9.29 2.97 -10.75
N GLY A 147 8.43 3.48 -9.86
CA GLY A 147 8.32 2.99 -8.49
C GLY A 147 7.97 1.50 -8.44
N ALA A 148 6.98 1.05 -9.22
CA ALA A 148 6.59 -0.35 -9.26
C ALA A 148 7.75 -1.26 -9.68
N VAL A 149 8.52 -0.90 -10.71
CA VAL A 149 9.70 -1.67 -11.17
C VAL A 149 10.79 -1.72 -10.09
N ILE A 150 11.03 -0.62 -9.37
CA ILE A 150 12.00 -0.59 -8.26
C ILE A 150 11.57 -1.53 -7.14
N PHE A 151 10.27 -1.59 -6.83
CA PHE A 151 9.74 -2.47 -5.79
C PHE A 151 9.85 -3.96 -6.17
N GLU A 152 9.67 -4.30 -7.46
CA GLU A 152 9.84 -5.67 -7.95
C GLU A 152 11.29 -6.17 -7.83
N ASN A 153 12.26 -5.28 -8.01
CA ASN A 153 13.69 -5.61 -8.01
C ASN A 153 14.33 -5.67 -6.61
N LEU A 154 13.54 -5.61 -5.54
CA LEU A 154 14.00 -5.90 -4.18
C LEU A 154 14.31 -7.41 -4.02
N THR A 155 15.43 -7.84 -4.59
CA THR A 155 15.93 -9.23 -4.48
C THR A 155 16.97 -9.37 -3.40
#